data_4b6b00cffefc9c99a1471f38e2dd0947
#
_entry.id   4b6b00cffefc9c99a1471f38e2dd0947
#
_cell.length_a   1.000
_cell.length_b   1.000
_cell.length_c   1.000
_cell.angle_alpha   90.00
_cell.angle_beta   90.00
_cell.angle_gamma   90.00
#
_symmetry.space_group_name_H-M   'P 1'
#
loop_
_entity.id
_entity.type
_entity.pdbx_description
1 polymer ?
#
loop_
_entity_poly.entity_id
_entity_poly.type
_entity_poly.pdbx_seq_one_letter_code
_entity_poly.pdbx_strand_id
1 'polypeptide(L)'
;QDRWGSVDMDKEQYRLDQLYNERYKEVARGVDSDWLSQPARTAFSHDHSLRIYGGASNIRYELSGRFNNTQGVMKDDYRRRYALGFKLEYHLPNQLTFSNRTNYNETDTKDTPYGSFRNWIDQNPYDRIYDEYGNPNRNLSWDNWNPMIDAKLGNFTLNSNKSITNTTDIRWDINDLFRITGNFNIAVSEGNGEKYISPDSKAFKDETDITKKGRLEISNS
;
A
#
# COMPACT_ATOMS: atom_id res chain seq x y z
N GLN A 1 29.88 6.29 41.08
CA GLN A 1 28.79 7.25 40.75
C GLN A 1 27.70 6.46 40.05
N ASP A 2 26.66 6.10 40.82
CA ASP A 2 25.56 5.28 40.36
C ASP A 2 24.75 6.03 39.31
N ARG A 3 24.71 5.47 38.13
CA ARG A 3 24.01 6.00 36.93
C ARG A 3 22.51 5.86 37.02
N TRP A 4 22.00 5.27 38.09
CA TRP A 4 20.59 5.07 38.37
C TRP A 4 20.23 5.96 39.56
N GLY A 5 19.56 7.07 39.29
CA GLY A 5 18.95 7.85 40.36
C GLY A 5 18.07 6.94 41.22
N SER A 6 18.16 7.03 42.53
CA SER A 6 17.32 6.26 43.44
C SER A 6 15.86 6.51 43.10
N VAL A 7 15.17 5.47 42.63
CA VAL A 7 13.72 5.53 42.42
C VAL A 7 13.08 5.67 43.81
N ASP A 8 12.30 6.72 44.00
CA ASP A 8 11.49 6.87 45.21
C ASP A 8 10.39 5.80 45.17
N MET A 9 10.64 4.73 45.92
CA MET A 9 9.79 3.52 45.90
C MET A 9 8.36 3.84 46.34
N ASP A 10 8.17 4.82 47.26
CA ASP A 10 6.84 5.18 47.73
C ASP A 10 6.04 5.90 46.63
N LYS A 11 6.68 6.81 45.89
CA LYS A 11 6.06 7.46 44.74
C LYS A 11 5.74 6.49 43.64
N GLU A 12 6.66 5.56 43.34
CA GLU A 12 6.44 4.56 42.29
C GLU A 12 5.31 3.61 42.69
N GLN A 13 5.26 3.14 43.93
CA GLN A 13 4.16 2.32 44.44
C GLN A 13 2.82 3.06 44.33
N TYR A 14 2.77 4.31 44.74
CA TYR A 14 1.56 5.15 44.63
C TYR A 14 1.11 5.27 43.17
N ARG A 15 2.04 5.51 42.23
CA ARG A 15 1.76 5.58 40.78
C ARG A 15 1.18 4.26 40.27
N LEU A 16 1.77 3.13 40.66
CA LEU A 16 1.29 1.80 40.26
C LEU A 16 -0.11 1.51 40.82
N ASP A 17 -0.37 1.89 42.05
CA ASP A 17 -1.68 1.73 42.69
C ASP A 17 -2.76 2.56 41.97
N GLN A 18 -2.45 3.79 41.58
CA GLN A 18 -3.36 4.61 40.78
C GLN A 18 -3.67 3.98 39.44
N LEU A 19 -2.65 3.54 38.71
CA LEU A 19 -2.80 2.83 37.44
C LEU A 19 -3.63 1.56 37.56
N TYR A 20 -3.38 0.77 38.61
CA TYR A 20 -4.13 -0.44 38.89
C TYR A 20 -5.62 -0.13 39.14
N ASN A 21 -5.88 0.86 39.98
CA ASN A 21 -7.25 1.26 40.34
C ASN A 21 -8.03 1.78 39.12
N GLU A 22 -7.40 2.55 38.25
CA GLU A 22 -8.02 3.05 37.00
C GLU A 22 -8.42 1.90 36.08
N ARG A 23 -7.52 0.93 35.86
CA ARG A 23 -7.79 -0.26 35.06
C ARG A 23 -8.84 -1.16 35.67
N TYR A 24 -8.75 -1.38 36.97
CA TYR A 24 -9.74 -2.17 37.69
C TYR A 24 -11.15 -1.59 37.54
N LYS A 25 -11.29 -0.26 37.59
CA LYS A 25 -12.58 0.43 37.35
C LYS A 25 -13.11 0.15 35.95
N GLU A 26 -12.30 0.19 34.93
CA GLU A 26 -12.74 -0.08 33.56
C GLU A 26 -13.12 -1.55 33.35
N VAL A 27 -12.36 -2.49 33.92
CA VAL A 27 -12.70 -3.90 33.93
C VAL A 27 -14.01 -4.15 34.70
N ALA A 28 -14.15 -3.52 35.87
CA ALA A 28 -15.37 -3.64 36.71
C ALA A 28 -16.62 -3.04 36.01
N ARG A 29 -16.44 -2.05 35.15
CA ARG A 29 -17.49 -1.48 34.29
C ARG A 29 -17.82 -2.34 33.08
N GLY A 30 -17.08 -3.42 32.86
CA GLY A 30 -17.25 -4.32 31.72
C GLY A 30 -16.81 -3.71 30.38
N VAL A 31 -15.84 -2.80 30.40
CA VAL A 31 -15.26 -2.25 29.17
C VAL A 31 -14.58 -3.37 28.41
N ASP A 32 -15.02 -3.59 27.17
CA ASP A 32 -14.46 -4.55 26.23
C ASP A 32 -14.41 -3.89 24.84
N SER A 33 -13.27 -3.29 24.56
CA SER A 33 -13.03 -2.55 23.33
C SER A 33 -12.54 -3.49 22.22
N ASP A 34 -13.33 -3.61 21.15
CA ASP A 34 -12.94 -4.38 19.97
C ASP A 34 -11.97 -3.56 19.09
N TRP A 35 -10.69 -3.62 19.46
CA TRP A 35 -9.60 -2.99 18.73
C TRP A 35 -9.39 -3.57 17.35
N LEU A 36 -9.60 -4.89 17.19
CA LEU A 36 -9.25 -5.59 15.94
C LEU A 36 -10.23 -5.28 14.80
N SER A 37 -11.48 -5.00 15.11
CA SER A 37 -12.48 -4.61 14.11
C SER A 37 -12.28 -3.18 13.59
N GLN A 38 -11.57 -2.32 14.34
CA GLN A 38 -11.41 -0.91 13.97
C GLN A 38 -10.72 -0.74 12.61
N PRO A 39 -9.55 -1.35 12.35
CA PRO A 39 -8.88 -1.26 11.06
C PRO A 39 -9.47 -2.19 10.00
N ALA A 40 -10.23 -3.22 10.41
CA ALA A 40 -10.66 -4.30 9.53
C ALA A 40 -11.96 -3.98 8.77
N ARG A 41 -12.09 -4.56 7.59
CA ARG A 41 -13.32 -4.56 6.79
C ARG A 41 -13.47 -5.87 6.02
N THR A 42 -14.69 -6.17 5.58
CA THR A 42 -14.88 -7.14 4.53
C THR A 42 -14.38 -6.53 3.21
N ALA A 43 -13.40 -7.18 2.60
CA ALA A 43 -12.78 -6.72 1.36
C ALA A 43 -13.42 -7.42 0.16
N PHE A 44 -13.70 -6.65 -0.91
CA PHE A 44 -14.18 -7.16 -2.18
C PHE A 44 -13.15 -6.86 -3.27
N SER A 45 -12.65 -7.91 -3.93
CA SER A 45 -11.71 -7.79 -5.02
C SER A 45 -12.30 -8.36 -6.30
N HIS A 46 -11.99 -7.74 -7.44
CA HIS A 46 -12.46 -8.21 -8.74
C HIS A 46 -11.39 -8.06 -9.80
N ASP A 47 -11.47 -8.93 -10.81
CA ASP A 47 -10.58 -8.95 -11.96
C ASP A 47 -11.43 -9.11 -13.23
N HIS A 48 -11.18 -8.25 -14.21
CA HIS A 48 -11.85 -8.27 -15.49
C HIS A 48 -10.81 -8.31 -16.60
N SER A 49 -10.99 -9.22 -17.55
CA SER A 49 -10.13 -9.29 -18.73
C SER A 49 -10.95 -9.44 -20.01
N LEU A 50 -10.49 -8.76 -21.05
CA LEU A 50 -11.04 -8.85 -22.39
C LEU A 50 -9.90 -9.13 -23.36
N ARG A 51 -10.13 -10.04 -24.30
CA ARG A 51 -9.21 -10.32 -25.38
C ARG A 51 -9.99 -10.41 -26.69
N ILE A 52 -9.52 -9.66 -27.66
CA ILE A 52 -10.06 -9.64 -29.03
C ILE A 52 -8.92 -10.02 -29.95
N TYR A 53 -9.13 -11.00 -30.79
CA TYR A 53 -8.15 -11.41 -31.78
C TYR A 53 -8.84 -11.67 -33.12
N GLY A 54 -8.07 -11.49 -34.18
CA GLY A 54 -8.54 -11.72 -35.52
C GLY A 54 -7.41 -11.70 -36.55
N GLY A 55 -7.76 -11.80 -37.78
CA GLY A 55 -6.78 -11.76 -38.86
C GLY A 55 -7.27 -12.36 -40.16
N ALA A 56 -6.34 -12.46 -41.10
CA ALA A 56 -6.48 -13.10 -42.39
C ALA A 56 -5.24 -13.99 -42.64
N SER A 57 -5.08 -14.52 -43.82
CA SER A 57 -3.98 -15.44 -44.17
C SER A 57 -2.57 -14.86 -43.87
N ASN A 58 -2.42 -13.56 -44.00
CA ASN A 58 -1.14 -12.86 -43.89
C ASN A 58 -1.05 -11.88 -42.72
N ILE A 59 -2.11 -11.68 -41.96
CA ILE A 59 -2.14 -10.76 -40.83
C ILE A 59 -2.86 -11.37 -39.63
N ARG A 60 -2.32 -11.22 -38.45
CA ARG A 60 -2.93 -11.57 -37.16
C ARG A 60 -2.78 -10.43 -36.21
N TYR A 61 -3.85 -10.16 -35.46
CA TYR A 61 -3.80 -9.14 -34.39
C TYR A 61 -4.50 -9.65 -33.14
N GLU A 62 -4.03 -9.16 -32.01
CA GLU A 62 -4.62 -9.38 -30.70
C GLU A 62 -4.63 -8.07 -29.93
N LEU A 63 -5.78 -7.73 -29.37
CA LEU A 63 -5.96 -6.65 -28.41
C LEU A 63 -6.39 -7.27 -27.09
N SER A 64 -5.70 -6.94 -26.02
CA SER A 64 -6.04 -7.39 -24.67
C SER A 64 -6.14 -6.23 -23.70
N GLY A 65 -7.09 -6.35 -22.77
CA GLY A 65 -7.28 -5.41 -21.68
C GLY A 65 -7.55 -6.17 -20.38
N ARG A 66 -6.96 -5.74 -19.28
CA ARG A 66 -7.21 -6.27 -17.95
C ARG A 66 -7.31 -5.15 -16.95
N PHE A 67 -8.31 -5.23 -16.09
CA PHE A 67 -8.48 -4.40 -14.92
C PHE A 67 -8.61 -5.28 -13.69
N ASN A 68 -7.74 -5.08 -12.72
CA ASN A 68 -7.77 -5.76 -11.43
C ASN A 68 -7.85 -4.71 -10.32
N ASN A 69 -8.84 -4.86 -9.44
CA ASN A 69 -8.96 -4.07 -8.22
C ASN A 69 -8.95 -5.01 -7.01
N THR A 70 -7.88 -4.93 -6.24
CA THR A 70 -7.72 -5.68 -5.00
C THR A 70 -7.84 -4.72 -3.83
N GLN A 71 -8.79 -5.00 -2.95
CA GLN A 71 -8.94 -4.28 -1.69
C GLN A 71 -8.27 -5.08 -0.57
N GLY A 72 -7.51 -4.40 0.29
CA GLY A 72 -6.97 -5.00 1.49
C GLY A 72 -8.04 -5.21 2.57
N VAL A 73 -7.76 -6.14 3.49
CA VAL A 73 -8.62 -6.39 4.66
C VAL A 73 -8.60 -5.23 5.65
N MET A 74 -7.60 -4.38 5.60
CA MET A 74 -7.57 -3.11 6.33
C MET A 74 -8.30 -2.04 5.52
N LYS A 75 -8.97 -1.11 6.23
CA LYS A 75 -9.71 -0.01 5.60
C LYS A 75 -8.75 0.87 4.81
N ASP A 76 -9.22 1.40 3.67
CA ASP A 76 -8.52 2.32 2.76
C ASP A 76 -7.23 1.79 2.12
N ASP A 77 -6.98 0.49 2.21
CA ASP A 77 -5.93 -0.20 1.49
C ASP A 77 -6.46 -0.71 0.15
N TYR A 78 -5.79 -0.39 -0.96
CA TYR A 78 -6.13 -0.92 -2.27
C TYR A 78 -4.93 -1.00 -3.21
N ARG A 79 -5.09 -1.89 -4.20
CA ARG A 79 -4.20 -2.01 -5.35
C ARG A 79 -5.04 -2.14 -6.62
N ARG A 80 -4.88 -1.19 -7.54
CA ARG A 80 -5.49 -1.20 -8.86
C ARG A 80 -4.44 -1.45 -9.92
N ARG A 81 -4.76 -2.32 -10.87
CA ARG A 81 -3.89 -2.64 -11.98
C ARG A 81 -4.66 -2.53 -13.27
N TYR A 82 -4.07 -1.83 -14.22
CA TYR A 82 -4.54 -1.71 -15.60
C TYR A 82 -3.47 -2.29 -16.50
N ALA A 83 -3.85 -3.15 -17.42
CA ALA A 83 -2.95 -3.70 -18.42
C ALA A 83 -3.63 -3.66 -19.79
N LEU A 84 -2.95 -3.08 -20.76
CA LEU A 84 -3.37 -3.09 -22.15
C LEU A 84 -2.27 -3.72 -22.98
N GLY A 85 -2.66 -4.60 -23.90
CA GLY A 85 -1.73 -5.27 -24.80
C GLY A 85 -2.23 -5.23 -26.22
N PHE A 86 -1.34 -4.90 -27.14
CA PHE A 86 -1.56 -5.00 -28.57
C PHE A 86 -0.47 -5.86 -29.20
N LYS A 87 -0.86 -6.83 -30.01
CA LYS A 87 0.04 -7.66 -30.79
C LYS A 87 -0.39 -7.63 -32.24
N LEU A 88 0.56 -7.41 -33.14
CA LEU A 88 0.41 -7.50 -34.58
C LEU A 88 1.47 -8.45 -35.12
N GLU A 89 1.07 -9.37 -35.98
CA GLU A 89 1.95 -10.24 -36.77
C GLU A 89 1.53 -10.16 -38.23
N TYR A 90 2.48 -9.80 -39.08
CA TYR A 90 2.23 -9.61 -40.50
C TYR A 90 3.25 -10.39 -41.32
N HIS A 91 2.74 -11.31 -42.14
CA HIS A 91 3.51 -12.08 -43.07
C HIS A 91 3.48 -11.43 -44.46
N LEU A 92 4.58 -10.81 -44.83
CA LEU A 92 4.73 -10.19 -46.15
C LEU A 92 5.11 -11.21 -47.22
N PRO A 93 4.88 -10.90 -48.51
CA PRO A 93 5.50 -11.65 -49.60
C PRO A 93 7.01 -11.77 -49.40
N ASN A 94 7.63 -12.78 -50.04
CA ASN A 94 9.07 -13.04 -49.95
C ASN A 94 9.57 -13.47 -48.55
N GLN A 95 8.73 -14.20 -47.79
CA GLN A 95 9.10 -14.85 -46.54
C GLN A 95 9.57 -13.86 -45.46
N LEU A 96 9.09 -12.64 -45.50
CA LEU A 96 9.34 -11.63 -44.46
C LEU A 96 8.20 -11.62 -43.46
N THR A 97 8.53 -11.78 -42.17
CA THR A 97 7.58 -11.71 -41.06
C THR A 97 7.93 -10.49 -40.20
N PHE A 98 6.95 -9.65 -39.98
CA PHE A 98 7.01 -8.54 -39.02
C PHE A 98 6.10 -8.85 -37.85
N SER A 99 6.60 -8.69 -36.63
CA SER A 99 5.82 -8.84 -35.40
C SER A 99 6.07 -7.65 -34.48
N ASN A 100 5.02 -7.07 -33.99
CA ASN A 100 5.08 -5.99 -33.00
C ASN A 100 4.19 -6.35 -31.80
N ARG A 101 4.71 -6.12 -30.60
CA ARG A 101 3.98 -6.26 -29.34
C ARG A 101 4.20 -5.02 -28.51
N THR A 102 3.10 -4.36 -28.17
CA THR A 102 3.08 -3.21 -27.27
C THR A 102 2.28 -3.56 -26.04
N ASN A 103 2.84 -3.32 -24.84
CA ASN A 103 2.14 -3.50 -23.59
C ASN A 103 2.22 -2.19 -22.79
N TYR A 104 1.10 -1.81 -22.21
CA TYR A 104 0.99 -0.76 -21.21
C TYR A 104 0.53 -1.38 -19.90
N ASN A 105 1.20 -1.04 -18.81
CA ASN A 105 0.80 -1.44 -17.47
C ASN A 105 0.81 -0.23 -16.55
N GLU A 106 -0.20 -0.14 -15.69
CA GLU A 106 -0.30 0.85 -14.64
C GLU A 106 -0.72 0.16 -13.34
N THR A 107 -0.07 0.51 -12.25
CA THR A 107 -0.39 0.00 -10.93
C THR A 107 -0.44 1.16 -9.95
N ASP A 108 -1.64 1.37 -9.37
CA ASP A 108 -1.87 2.33 -8.31
C ASP A 108 -2.07 1.59 -7.00
N THR A 109 -1.37 2.03 -5.95
CA THR A 109 -1.52 1.51 -4.60
C THR A 109 -1.74 2.62 -3.60
N LYS A 110 -2.57 2.33 -2.61
CA LYS A 110 -2.74 3.16 -1.42
C LYS A 110 -2.58 2.27 -0.21
N ASP A 111 -1.67 2.64 0.69
CA ASP A 111 -1.53 1.97 1.96
C ASP A 111 -2.59 2.47 2.95
N THR A 112 -2.97 1.59 3.85
CA THR A 112 -3.95 1.91 4.89
C THR A 112 -3.44 3.01 5.83
N PRO A 113 -4.25 4.02 6.18
CA PRO A 113 -3.91 5.00 7.22
C PRO A 113 -3.91 4.39 8.64
N TYR A 114 -4.44 3.17 8.78
CA TYR A 114 -4.51 2.44 10.05
C TYR A 114 -3.16 1.81 10.47
N GLY A 115 -2.11 1.95 9.65
CA GLY A 115 -0.78 1.45 9.94
C GLY A 115 -0.69 -0.06 9.99
N SER A 116 0.22 -0.60 10.79
CA SER A 116 0.39 -2.06 10.94
C SER A 116 -0.74 -2.64 11.80
N PHE A 117 -1.30 -3.78 11.38
CA PHE A 117 -2.31 -4.53 12.15
C PHE A 117 -1.78 -4.93 13.54
N ARG A 118 -0.47 -5.12 13.69
CA ARG A 118 0.16 -5.41 14.97
C ARG A 118 -0.11 -4.32 16.02
N ASN A 119 -0.14 -3.05 15.63
CA ASN A 119 -0.43 -1.96 16.56
C ASN A 119 -1.81 -2.09 17.22
N TRP A 120 -2.73 -2.83 16.61
CA TRP A 120 -4.08 -3.07 17.08
C TRP A 120 -4.16 -4.32 17.96
N ILE A 121 -3.34 -5.35 17.66
CA ILE A 121 -3.25 -6.59 18.47
C ILE A 121 -2.66 -6.27 19.86
N ASP A 122 -1.72 -5.34 19.91
CA ASP A 122 -0.99 -4.99 21.13
C ASP A 122 -1.82 -4.10 22.10
N GLN A 123 -3.08 -3.78 21.75
CA GLN A 123 -3.96 -2.98 22.62
C GLN A 123 -4.72 -3.86 23.62
N ASN A 124 -5.03 -3.29 24.79
CA ASN A 124 -5.80 -4.00 25.81
C ASN A 124 -7.31 -3.78 25.63
N PRO A 125 -8.16 -4.80 25.77
CA PRO A 125 -9.60 -4.68 25.58
C PRO A 125 -10.26 -3.76 26.61
N TYR A 126 -9.71 -3.60 27.80
CA TYR A 126 -10.21 -2.68 28.83
C TYR A 126 -9.79 -1.21 28.62
N ASP A 127 -8.94 -0.91 27.65
CA ASP A 127 -8.63 0.46 27.23
C ASP A 127 -9.68 0.95 26.23
N ARG A 128 -10.33 2.07 26.52
CA ARG A 128 -11.33 2.67 25.62
C ARG A 128 -10.68 3.26 24.39
N ILE A 129 -11.20 2.97 23.22
CA ILE A 129 -10.73 3.53 21.93
C ILE A 129 -10.97 5.04 21.88
N TYR A 130 -12.13 5.49 22.39
CA TYR A 130 -12.54 6.88 22.40
C TYR A 130 -12.80 7.38 23.81
N ASP A 131 -12.55 8.67 24.01
CA ASP A 131 -12.95 9.39 25.21
C ASP A 131 -14.47 9.68 25.23
N GLU A 132 -14.94 10.34 26.29
CA GLU A 132 -16.35 10.73 26.47
C GLU A 132 -16.84 11.73 25.42
N TYR A 133 -15.92 12.41 24.73
CA TYR A 133 -16.19 13.39 23.68
C TYR A 133 -16.12 12.79 22.27
N GLY A 134 -15.80 11.51 22.15
CA GLY A 134 -15.66 10.82 20.87
C GLY A 134 -14.31 11.01 20.16
N ASN A 135 -13.33 11.60 20.84
CA ASN A 135 -11.96 11.69 20.34
C ASN A 135 -11.19 10.41 20.65
N PRO A 136 -10.18 10.04 19.85
CA PRO A 136 -9.31 8.93 20.20
C PRO A 136 -8.67 9.15 21.58
N ASN A 137 -8.87 8.19 22.48
CA ASN A 137 -8.36 8.27 23.83
C ASN A 137 -6.82 8.28 23.84
N ARG A 138 -6.22 9.27 24.50
CA ARG A 138 -4.77 9.41 24.61
C ARG A 138 -4.20 8.73 25.85
N ASN A 139 -5.05 8.39 26.82
CA ASN A 139 -4.70 7.73 28.07
C ASN A 139 -4.93 6.23 27.97
N LEU A 140 -4.00 5.52 27.35
CA LEU A 140 -4.01 4.06 27.31
C LEU A 140 -3.06 3.48 28.36
N SER A 141 -3.29 2.23 28.70
CA SER A 141 -2.42 1.47 29.61
C SER A 141 -1.00 1.37 29.05
N TRP A 142 -0.01 1.44 29.97
CA TRP A 142 1.42 1.24 29.62
C TRP A 142 1.98 2.30 28.69
N ASP A 143 1.47 3.54 28.69
CA ASP A 143 1.85 4.59 27.73
C ASP A 143 1.69 4.16 26.26
N ASN A 144 0.81 3.19 26.00
CA ASN A 144 0.53 2.77 24.65
C ASN A 144 -0.05 3.91 23.83
N TRP A 145 0.35 3.96 22.57
CA TRP A 145 -0.21 4.88 21.61
C TRP A 145 -1.51 4.31 21.03
N ASN A 146 -2.57 5.13 21.04
CA ASN A 146 -3.81 4.76 20.39
C ASN A 146 -3.66 4.85 18.85
N PRO A 147 -3.68 3.71 18.12
CA PRO A 147 -3.50 3.73 16.68
C PRO A 147 -4.63 4.45 15.93
N MET A 148 -5.79 4.66 16.57
CA MET A 148 -6.90 5.44 16.00
C MET A 148 -6.54 6.92 15.82
N ILE A 149 -5.57 7.46 16.59
CA ILE A 149 -5.06 8.81 16.38
C ILE A 149 -4.47 8.92 14.98
N ASP A 150 -3.49 8.07 14.66
CA ASP A 150 -2.84 8.07 13.34
C ASP A 150 -3.84 7.83 12.20
N ALA A 151 -4.81 6.94 12.40
CA ALA A 151 -5.85 6.65 11.41
C ALA A 151 -6.72 7.87 11.07
N LYS A 152 -6.91 8.80 12.03
CA LYS A 152 -7.72 10.02 11.85
C LYS A 152 -6.92 11.25 11.39
N LEU A 153 -5.60 11.20 11.41
CA LEU A 153 -4.74 12.35 11.04
C LEU A 153 -4.62 12.59 9.54
N GLY A 154 -5.25 11.75 8.71
CA GLY A 154 -5.15 11.88 7.25
C GLY A 154 -3.80 11.48 6.68
N ASN A 155 -3.02 10.66 7.40
CA ASN A 155 -1.79 10.08 6.88
C ASN A 155 -2.08 9.23 5.63
N PHE A 156 -1.22 9.32 4.62
CA PHE A 156 -1.38 8.51 3.42
C PHE A 156 -0.02 8.15 2.79
N THR A 157 -0.01 7.04 2.09
CA THR A 157 1.05 6.63 1.17
C THR A 157 0.39 6.19 -0.13
N LEU A 158 0.72 6.86 -1.22
CA LEU A 158 0.23 6.60 -2.57
C LEU A 158 1.42 6.27 -3.46
N ASN A 159 1.29 5.24 -4.29
CA ASN A 159 2.28 4.95 -5.32
C ASN A 159 1.56 4.65 -6.63
N SER A 160 2.09 5.21 -7.72
CA SER A 160 1.65 4.95 -9.09
C SER A 160 2.85 4.59 -9.94
N ASN A 161 2.80 3.42 -10.57
CA ASN A 161 3.84 2.95 -11.47
C ASN A 161 3.23 2.68 -12.84
N LYS A 162 3.82 3.28 -13.87
CA LYS A 162 3.42 3.13 -15.27
C LYS A 162 4.57 2.56 -16.07
N SER A 163 4.27 1.68 -17.01
CA SER A 163 5.28 1.16 -17.93
C SER A 163 4.70 0.92 -19.32
N ILE A 164 5.48 1.28 -20.32
CA ILE A 164 5.22 0.94 -21.72
C ILE A 164 6.40 0.12 -22.22
N THR A 165 6.10 -1.03 -22.81
CA THR A 165 7.09 -1.84 -23.51
C THR A 165 6.65 -2.06 -24.94
N ASN A 166 7.56 -1.89 -25.88
CA ASN A 166 7.35 -2.23 -27.27
C ASN A 166 8.46 -3.15 -27.73
N THR A 167 8.09 -4.28 -28.32
CA THR A 167 9.01 -5.25 -28.91
C THR A 167 8.64 -5.43 -30.37
N THR A 168 9.59 -5.18 -31.24
CA THR A 168 9.46 -5.38 -32.69
C THR A 168 10.43 -6.44 -33.14
N ASP A 169 9.91 -7.47 -33.77
CA ASP A 169 10.68 -8.57 -34.34
C ASP A 169 10.52 -8.58 -35.86
N ILE A 170 11.61 -8.71 -36.56
CA ILE A 170 11.66 -8.89 -38.00
C ILE A 170 12.38 -10.18 -38.27
N ARG A 171 11.78 -11.03 -39.08
CA ARG A 171 12.38 -12.27 -39.59
C ARG A 171 12.25 -12.32 -41.10
N TRP A 172 13.38 -12.43 -41.76
CA TRP A 172 13.45 -12.58 -43.22
C TRP A 172 14.16 -13.88 -43.59
N ASP A 173 13.40 -14.81 -44.11
CA ASP A 173 13.90 -16.06 -44.68
C ASP A 173 14.22 -15.81 -46.16
N ILE A 174 15.46 -15.41 -46.47
CA ILE A 174 15.90 -15.05 -47.86
C ILE A 174 15.81 -16.26 -48.77
N ASN A 175 16.22 -17.40 -48.25
CA ASN A 175 16.09 -18.70 -48.89
C ASN A 175 16.25 -19.79 -47.81
N ASP A 176 16.25 -21.07 -48.23
CA ASP A 176 16.35 -22.20 -47.29
C ASP A 176 17.66 -22.26 -46.48
N LEU A 177 18.69 -21.51 -46.93
CA LEU A 177 20.02 -21.50 -46.29
C LEU A 177 20.24 -20.24 -45.44
N PHE A 178 19.60 -19.13 -45.76
CA PHE A 178 19.87 -17.84 -45.12
C PHE A 178 18.62 -17.24 -44.50
N ARG A 179 18.72 -16.93 -43.18
CA ARG A 179 17.72 -16.20 -42.39
C ARG A 179 18.38 -15.02 -41.73
N ILE A 180 17.73 -13.88 -41.79
CA ILE A 180 18.06 -12.67 -41.02
C ILE A 180 16.97 -12.45 -39.99
N THR A 181 17.36 -12.20 -38.75
CA THR A 181 16.45 -11.83 -37.66
C THR A 181 16.92 -10.54 -37.01
N GLY A 182 15.99 -9.62 -36.75
CA GLY A 182 16.21 -8.40 -35.98
C GLY A 182 15.19 -8.31 -34.86
N ASN A 183 15.65 -7.91 -33.68
CA ASN A 183 14.82 -7.64 -32.53
C ASN A 183 15.12 -6.22 -32.02
N PHE A 184 14.07 -5.44 -31.81
CA PHE A 184 14.13 -4.11 -31.25
C PHE A 184 13.17 -4.00 -30.07
N ASN A 185 13.69 -3.58 -28.93
CA ASN A 185 12.90 -3.45 -27.71
C ASN A 185 13.09 -2.07 -27.08
N ILE A 186 11.96 -1.43 -26.77
CA ILE A 186 11.91 -0.17 -25.99
C ILE A 186 11.09 -0.45 -24.73
N ALA A 187 11.62 -0.05 -23.59
CA ALA A 187 10.91 -0.07 -22.33
C ALA A 187 11.06 1.31 -21.66
N VAL A 188 9.94 1.91 -21.28
CA VAL A 188 9.87 3.14 -20.52
C VAL A 188 9.03 2.88 -19.28
N SER A 189 9.52 3.29 -18.13
CA SER A 189 8.77 3.20 -16.87
C SER A 189 8.86 4.53 -16.13
N GLU A 190 7.78 4.85 -15.43
CA GLU A 190 7.64 6.02 -14.57
C GLU A 190 7.03 5.58 -13.25
N GLY A 191 7.65 5.98 -12.15
CA GLY A 191 7.16 5.72 -10.81
C GLY A 191 6.95 7.01 -10.04
N ASN A 192 5.76 7.21 -9.47
CA ASN A 192 5.41 8.35 -8.64
C ASN A 192 4.99 7.86 -7.27
N GLY A 193 5.56 8.44 -6.22
CA GLY A 193 5.21 8.15 -4.84
C GLY A 193 4.93 9.42 -4.05
N GLU A 194 3.86 9.40 -3.26
CA GLU A 194 3.53 10.47 -2.32
C GLU A 194 3.28 9.86 -0.95
N LYS A 195 3.90 10.45 0.08
CA LYS A 195 3.71 10.05 1.46
C LYS A 195 3.57 11.26 2.36
N TYR A 196 2.49 11.29 3.10
CA TYR A 196 2.25 12.32 4.12
C TYR A 196 2.13 11.69 5.50
N ILE A 197 2.85 12.26 6.47
CA ILE A 197 2.76 11.91 7.89
C ILE A 197 2.52 13.20 8.67
N SER A 198 1.41 13.25 9.38
CA SER A 198 1.04 14.38 10.22
C SER A 198 2.06 14.62 11.35
N PRO A 199 2.31 15.90 11.74
CA PRO A 199 3.15 16.21 12.89
C PRO A 199 2.66 15.61 14.22
N ASP A 200 1.36 15.31 14.33
CA ASP A 200 0.75 14.71 15.52
C ASP A 200 0.77 13.17 15.52
N SER A 201 1.41 12.55 14.53
CA SER A 201 1.56 11.09 14.42
C SER A 201 2.49 10.53 15.49
N LYS A 202 2.27 9.25 15.84
CA LYS A 202 3.19 8.44 16.67
C LYS A 202 4.65 8.56 16.25
N ALA A 203 4.90 8.71 14.94
CA ALA A 203 6.24 8.82 14.38
C ALA A 203 7.05 9.99 14.97
N PHE A 204 6.37 11.01 15.51
CA PHE A 204 6.97 12.20 16.09
C PHE A 204 6.63 12.38 17.58
N LYS A 205 6.16 11.31 18.27
CA LYS A 205 5.78 11.37 19.69
C LYS A 205 6.91 11.89 20.57
N ASP A 206 8.13 11.43 20.30
CA ASP A 206 9.32 11.74 21.11
C ASP A 206 10.14 12.93 20.57
N GLU A 207 9.71 13.51 19.43
CA GLU A 207 10.39 14.68 18.86
C GLU A 207 9.91 15.96 19.57
N THR A 208 10.87 16.70 20.12
CA THR A 208 10.61 17.94 20.85
C THR A 208 10.70 19.18 19.96
N ASP A 209 11.46 19.10 18.87
CA ASP A 209 11.61 20.19 17.91
C ASP A 209 10.45 20.20 16.92
N ILE A 210 9.57 21.17 17.05
CA ILE A 210 8.37 21.32 16.23
C ILE A 210 8.70 21.46 14.72
N THR A 211 9.89 21.95 14.38
CA THR A 211 10.30 22.14 12.99
C THR A 211 10.65 20.83 12.30
N LYS A 212 10.83 19.74 13.07
CA LYS A 212 11.11 18.40 12.58
C LYS A 212 9.89 17.47 12.55
N LYS A 213 8.75 17.96 13.01
CA LYS A 213 7.50 17.20 13.01
C LYS A 213 6.78 17.34 11.67
N GLY A 214 6.17 16.25 11.26
CA GLY A 214 5.49 16.17 9.98
C GLY A 214 6.44 15.86 8.83
N ARG A 215 5.93 15.14 7.82
CA ARG A 215 6.69 14.75 6.64
C ARG A 215 5.80 14.70 5.41
N LEU A 216 6.25 15.34 4.34
CA LEU A 216 5.72 15.16 3.01
C LEU A 216 6.89 14.72 2.11
N GLU A 217 6.80 13.53 1.57
CA GLU A 217 7.77 12.97 0.63
C GLU A 217 7.10 12.82 -0.73
N ILE A 218 7.74 13.31 -1.77
CA ILE A 218 7.34 13.13 -3.17
C ILE A 218 8.54 12.53 -3.90
N SER A 219 8.34 11.40 -4.54
CA SER A 219 9.37 10.70 -5.30
C SER A 219 8.91 10.46 -6.73
N ASN A 220 9.80 10.74 -7.68
CA ASN A 220 9.60 10.49 -9.11
C ASN A 220 10.81 9.71 -9.62
N SER A 221 10.58 8.67 -10.42
CA SER A 221 11.62 7.82 -11.01
C SER A 221 11.30 7.41 -12.45
#